data_04f445c52a22634ddcdc056ba2923e20
#
_entry.id   04f445c52a22634ddcdc056ba2923e20
#
_cell.length_a   1.000
_cell.length_b   1.000
_cell.length_c   1.000
_cell.angle_alpha   90.00
_cell.angle_beta   90.00
_cell.angle_gamma   90.00
#
_symmetry.space_group_name_H-M   'P 1'
#
loop_
_entity.id
_entity.type
_entity.pdbx_description
1 polymer ?
#
loop_
_entity_poly.entity_id
_entity_poly.type
_entity_poly.pdbx_seq_one_letter_code
_entity_poly.pdbx_strand_id
1 'polypeptide(L)'
;MDQPIQVNSEIGRLKTVLLHRPGEELEALTPDHMERMLFDDVPYLKEAQREHDAFADTLRENNIEVLYLDKLVAEALSTVELKWRFVIEMVRSSKQEDTYSTDAIINYLGSMDTLAMVRKIMSGVKKDEVKVIEPADKQLHHFLADDYPFYLDPMPNLYFTRDPAASIGNGLTINKMHWPARRREAIFMDYIVKHHPRFAQHKIPVWYNRPNRFSVEGGD
;
A
#
# COMPACT_ATOMS: atom_id res chain seq x y z
N MET A 1 22.23 14.19 -16.20
CA MET A 1 20.83 14.06 -15.74
C MET A 1 20.88 13.60 -14.30
N ASP A 2 20.25 14.33 -13.40
CA ASP A 2 20.19 13.92 -12.00
C ASP A 2 19.45 12.59 -11.89
N GLN A 3 20.08 11.63 -11.19
CA GLN A 3 19.44 10.35 -10.95
C GLN A 3 18.31 10.54 -9.91
N PRO A 4 17.12 9.97 -10.11
CA PRO A 4 15.99 10.17 -9.22
C PRO A 4 16.17 9.50 -7.85
N ILE A 5 17.11 8.54 -7.75
CA ILE A 5 17.49 7.85 -6.51
C ILE A 5 19.01 7.87 -6.40
N GLN A 6 19.50 8.37 -5.26
CA GLN A 6 20.93 8.36 -4.93
C GLN A 6 21.10 8.39 -3.41
N VAL A 7 21.19 7.23 -2.79
CA VAL A 7 21.34 7.05 -1.34
C VAL A 7 22.62 6.28 -1.04
N ASN A 8 23.69 7.02 -0.74
CA ASN A 8 25.00 6.47 -0.47
C ASN A 8 25.39 6.53 1.02
N SER A 9 24.52 7.08 1.86
CA SER A 9 24.80 7.27 3.29
C SER A 9 23.48 7.47 4.06
N GLU A 10 23.39 6.88 5.23
CA GLU A 10 22.28 7.06 6.18
C GLU A 10 22.42 8.37 7.00
N ILE A 11 23.60 8.97 7.02
CA ILE A 11 23.92 10.20 7.78
C ILE A 11 24.18 11.40 6.86
N GLY A 12 24.04 11.21 5.53
CA GLY A 12 24.18 12.30 4.56
C GLY A 12 22.99 13.25 4.60
N ARG A 13 23.14 14.42 3.94
CA ARG A 13 22.06 15.39 3.85
C ARG A 13 20.87 14.80 3.09
N LEU A 14 19.74 14.64 3.75
CA LEU A 14 18.49 14.24 3.15
C LEU A 14 17.99 15.31 2.18
N LYS A 15 17.58 14.91 0.97
CA LYS A 15 17.04 15.82 -0.06
C LYS A 15 15.57 15.55 -0.35
N THR A 16 15.20 14.29 -0.40
CA THR A 16 13.82 13.87 -0.71
C THR A 16 13.46 12.67 0.17
N VAL A 17 12.26 12.62 0.67
CA VAL A 17 11.74 11.51 1.46
C VAL A 17 10.34 11.12 1.00
N LEU A 18 10.07 9.83 0.98
CA LEU A 18 8.73 9.28 0.78
C LEU A 18 8.08 9.04 2.14
N LEU A 19 6.92 9.61 2.35
CA LEU A 19 6.09 9.41 3.54
C LEU A 19 4.73 8.83 3.15
N HIS A 20 4.07 8.23 4.12
CA HIS A 20 2.65 7.93 4.09
C HIS A 20 1.99 8.60 5.29
N ARG A 21 1.05 9.51 5.03
CA ARG A 21 0.27 10.15 6.10
C ARG A 21 -0.75 9.16 6.62
N PRO A 22 -0.81 8.88 7.92
CA PRO A 22 -1.82 7.99 8.49
C PRO A 22 -3.23 8.34 8.04
N GLY A 23 -3.96 7.36 7.57
CA GLY A 23 -5.30 7.49 7.03
C GLY A 23 -6.32 6.58 7.70
N GLU A 24 -7.44 6.35 7.04
CA GLU A 24 -8.55 5.52 7.54
C GLU A 24 -8.14 4.06 7.82
N GLU A 25 -6.99 3.60 7.32
CA GLU A 25 -6.42 2.28 7.65
C GLU A 25 -6.15 2.11 9.15
N LEU A 26 -5.87 3.19 9.89
CA LEU A 26 -5.73 3.13 11.35
C LEU A 26 -7.09 3.05 12.06
N GLU A 27 -8.13 3.70 11.54
CA GLU A 27 -9.49 3.60 12.09
C GLU A 27 -10.14 2.23 11.79
N ALA A 28 -9.60 1.51 10.82
CA ALA A 28 -10.01 0.15 10.49
C ALA A 28 -9.49 -0.92 11.47
N LEU A 29 -8.52 -0.57 12.31
CA LEU A 29 -8.03 -1.44 13.38
C LEU A 29 -9.11 -1.60 14.46
N THR A 30 -9.42 -2.85 14.79
CA THR A 30 -10.29 -3.19 15.92
C THR A 30 -9.55 -4.11 16.88
N PRO A 31 -9.86 -4.09 18.19
CA PRO A 31 -9.19 -4.96 19.16
C PRO A 31 -9.18 -6.44 18.77
N ASP A 32 -10.26 -6.92 18.13
CA ASP A 32 -10.41 -8.33 17.74
C ASP A 32 -9.52 -8.73 16.55
N HIS A 33 -9.02 -7.75 15.75
CA HIS A 33 -8.31 -8.03 14.51
C HIS A 33 -6.95 -7.32 14.39
N MET A 34 -6.55 -6.51 15.39
CA MET A 34 -5.30 -5.73 15.32
C MET A 34 -4.05 -6.60 15.29
N GLU A 35 -4.03 -7.74 16.01
CA GLU A 35 -2.91 -8.68 15.98
C GLU A 35 -2.64 -9.21 14.57
N ARG A 36 -3.71 -9.50 13.79
CA ARG A 36 -3.60 -9.89 12.37
C ARG A 36 -2.90 -8.83 11.53
N MET A 37 -3.04 -7.54 11.90
CA MET A 37 -2.44 -6.40 11.23
C MET A 37 -1.10 -6.00 11.85
N LEU A 38 -0.57 -6.79 12.80
CA LEU A 38 0.70 -6.55 13.49
C LEU A 38 0.69 -5.25 14.31
N PHE A 39 -0.42 -4.96 14.96
CA PHE A 39 -0.58 -3.85 15.88
C PHE A 39 -0.93 -4.34 17.28
N ASP A 40 -0.34 -3.71 18.30
CA ASP A 40 -0.56 -4.02 19.71
C ASP A 40 -1.62 -3.09 20.35
N ASP A 41 -1.94 -1.97 19.70
CA ASP A 41 -2.91 -0.99 20.18
C ASP A 41 -3.55 -0.25 18.99
N VAL A 42 -4.66 0.46 19.24
CA VAL A 42 -5.38 1.24 18.24
C VAL A 42 -4.98 2.72 18.35
N PRO A 43 -4.17 3.25 17.41
CA PRO A 43 -3.75 4.64 17.44
C PRO A 43 -4.93 5.60 17.24
N TYR A 44 -4.91 6.76 17.92
CA TYR A 44 -5.89 7.80 17.67
C TYR A 44 -5.53 8.58 16.40
N LEU A 45 -6.27 8.37 15.31
CA LEU A 45 -5.95 8.87 13.98
C LEU A 45 -5.69 10.38 13.93
N LYS A 46 -6.53 11.20 14.57
CA LYS A 46 -6.37 12.67 14.53
C LYS A 46 -5.05 13.13 15.13
N GLU A 47 -4.61 12.49 16.21
CA GLU A 47 -3.33 12.83 16.84
C GLU A 47 -2.16 12.31 15.99
N ALA A 48 -2.24 11.08 15.49
CA ALA A 48 -1.24 10.54 14.57
C ALA A 48 -1.06 11.42 13.33
N GLN A 49 -2.16 11.95 12.78
CA GLN A 49 -2.11 12.89 11.66
C GLN A 49 -1.47 14.22 12.04
N ARG A 50 -1.80 14.78 13.20
CA ARG A 50 -1.23 16.04 13.69
C ARG A 50 0.29 15.92 13.88
N GLU A 51 0.75 14.83 14.48
CA GLU A 51 2.18 14.57 14.69
C GLU A 51 2.90 14.33 13.37
N HIS A 52 2.30 13.56 12.46
CA HIS A 52 2.85 13.34 11.13
C HIS A 52 2.97 14.64 10.34
N ASP A 53 1.95 15.50 10.38
CA ASP A 53 1.97 16.78 9.68
C ASP A 53 3.08 17.69 10.24
N ALA A 54 3.24 17.77 11.56
CA ALA A 54 4.33 18.50 12.20
C ALA A 54 5.72 17.95 11.80
N PHE A 55 5.87 16.63 11.73
CA PHE A 55 7.08 15.99 11.24
C PHE A 55 7.38 16.36 9.78
N ALA A 56 6.36 16.26 8.91
CA ALA A 56 6.50 16.61 7.50
C ALA A 56 6.84 18.09 7.30
N ASP A 57 6.27 18.99 8.10
CA ASP A 57 6.56 20.41 8.04
C ASP A 57 8.00 20.73 8.51
N THR A 58 8.47 20.07 9.56
CA THR A 58 9.88 20.16 9.98
C THR A 58 10.83 19.74 8.84
N LEU A 59 10.52 18.71 8.09
CA LEU A 59 11.32 18.31 6.93
C LEU A 59 11.33 19.40 5.84
N ARG A 60 10.17 19.96 5.52
CA ARG A 60 10.03 21.03 4.50
C ARG A 60 10.78 22.31 4.90
N GLU A 61 10.70 22.70 6.17
CA GLU A 61 11.46 23.85 6.73
C GLU A 61 12.98 23.67 6.59
N ASN A 62 13.45 22.41 6.59
CA ASN A 62 14.85 22.06 6.32
C ASN A 62 15.17 21.85 4.82
N ASN A 63 14.29 22.32 3.91
CA ASN A 63 14.43 22.19 2.47
C ASN A 63 14.50 20.73 1.98
N ILE A 64 13.79 19.83 2.64
CA ILE A 64 13.64 18.46 2.22
C ILE A 64 12.31 18.32 1.46
N GLU A 65 12.38 17.76 0.26
CA GLU A 65 11.19 17.44 -0.53
C GLU A 65 10.45 16.27 0.11
N VAL A 66 9.18 16.47 0.45
CA VAL A 66 8.30 15.44 1.01
C VAL A 66 7.34 14.95 -0.07
N LEU A 67 7.46 13.68 -0.41
CA LEU A 67 6.58 12.96 -1.32
C LEU A 67 5.60 12.10 -0.52
N TYR A 68 4.39 11.91 -1.05
CA TYR A 68 3.39 11.06 -0.42
C TYR A 68 3.06 9.85 -1.28
N LEU A 69 3.01 8.68 -0.64
CA LEU A 69 2.81 7.39 -1.28
C LEU A 69 1.52 7.34 -2.10
N ASP A 70 0.40 7.76 -1.50
CA ASP A 70 -0.91 7.77 -2.15
C ASP A 70 -0.94 8.62 -3.42
N LYS A 71 -0.28 9.79 -3.38
CA LYS A 71 -0.21 10.71 -4.52
C LYS A 71 0.67 10.15 -5.63
N LEU A 72 1.87 9.65 -5.29
CA LEU A 72 2.76 9.06 -6.29
C LEU A 72 2.14 7.86 -7.00
N VAL A 73 1.41 7.02 -6.25
CA VAL A 73 0.69 5.89 -6.85
C VAL A 73 -0.41 6.39 -7.78
N ALA A 74 -1.22 7.35 -7.34
CA ALA A 74 -2.29 7.90 -8.18
C ALA A 74 -1.73 8.52 -9.48
N GLU A 75 -0.61 9.21 -9.41
CA GLU A 75 0.09 9.78 -10.56
C GLU A 75 0.70 8.70 -11.47
N ALA A 76 1.20 7.60 -10.90
CA ALA A 76 1.70 6.46 -11.66
C ALA A 76 0.58 5.75 -12.44
N LEU A 77 -0.64 5.75 -11.93
CA LEU A 77 -1.82 5.14 -12.55
C LEU A 77 -2.48 6.07 -13.57
N SER A 78 -1.70 6.65 -14.47
CA SER A 78 -2.08 7.70 -15.42
C SER A 78 -3.06 7.25 -16.51
N THR A 79 -3.26 5.95 -16.73
CA THR A 79 -4.19 5.40 -17.73
C THR A 79 -5.22 4.49 -17.08
N VAL A 80 -6.38 4.38 -17.73
CA VAL A 80 -7.46 3.48 -17.29
C VAL A 80 -6.96 2.03 -17.20
N GLU A 81 -6.15 1.60 -18.16
CA GLU A 81 -5.59 0.25 -18.19
C GLU A 81 -4.67 -0.02 -16.99
N LEU A 82 -3.76 0.90 -16.66
CA LEU A 82 -2.87 0.78 -15.50
C LEU A 82 -3.65 0.74 -14.20
N LYS A 83 -4.69 1.57 -14.07
CA LYS A 83 -5.59 1.57 -12.93
C LYS A 83 -6.24 0.20 -12.73
N TRP A 84 -6.84 -0.36 -13.77
CA TRP A 84 -7.49 -1.68 -13.68
C TRP A 84 -6.49 -2.80 -13.37
N ARG A 85 -5.31 -2.78 -14.00
CA ARG A 85 -4.26 -3.76 -13.69
C ARG A 85 -3.83 -3.70 -12.22
N PHE A 86 -3.67 -2.50 -11.69
CA PHE A 86 -3.33 -2.28 -10.28
C PHE A 86 -4.41 -2.82 -9.35
N VAL A 87 -5.67 -2.48 -9.58
CA VAL A 87 -6.81 -2.98 -8.79
C VAL A 87 -6.86 -4.50 -8.81
N ILE A 88 -6.76 -5.11 -9.99
CA ILE A 88 -6.78 -6.57 -10.16
C ILE A 88 -5.63 -7.22 -9.37
N GLU A 89 -4.42 -6.67 -9.45
CA GLU A 89 -3.27 -7.21 -8.73
C GLU A 89 -3.45 -7.08 -7.22
N MET A 90 -3.90 -5.91 -6.72
CA MET A 90 -4.15 -5.68 -5.31
C MET A 90 -5.19 -6.64 -4.73
N VAL A 91 -6.31 -6.81 -5.41
CA VAL A 91 -7.40 -7.70 -4.95
C VAL A 91 -6.96 -9.16 -5.00
N ARG A 92 -6.37 -9.63 -6.10
CA ARG A 92 -5.91 -11.01 -6.24
C ARG A 92 -4.78 -11.39 -5.30
N SER A 93 -3.96 -10.41 -4.87
CA SER A 93 -2.89 -10.63 -3.90
C SER A 93 -3.39 -10.79 -2.46
N SER A 94 -4.67 -10.55 -2.19
CA SER A 94 -5.26 -10.62 -0.84
C SER A 94 -5.84 -11.98 -0.45
N LYS A 95 -5.60 -13.04 -1.24
CA LYS A 95 -6.13 -14.41 -0.99
C LYS A 95 -7.66 -14.46 -0.84
N GLN A 96 -8.40 -13.79 -1.68
CA GLN A 96 -9.84 -14.00 -1.76
C GLN A 96 -10.10 -15.41 -2.31
N GLU A 97 -10.85 -16.21 -1.60
CA GLU A 97 -11.15 -17.62 -1.96
C GLU A 97 -12.30 -17.71 -2.98
N ASP A 98 -13.10 -16.64 -3.11
CA ASP A 98 -14.30 -16.62 -3.92
C ASP A 98 -14.18 -15.66 -5.11
N THR A 99 -14.51 -16.20 -6.31
CA THR A 99 -14.45 -15.44 -7.57
C THR A 99 -15.49 -14.32 -7.62
N TYR A 100 -16.68 -14.54 -7.06
CA TYR A 100 -17.78 -13.55 -7.14
C TYR A 100 -17.48 -12.30 -6.33
N SER A 101 -16.99 -12.47 -5.10
CA SER A 101 -16.55 -11.35 -4.28
C SER A 101 -15.35 -10.64 -4.91
N THR A 102 -14.42 -11.39 -5.49
CA THR A 102 -13.25 -10.82 -6.19
C THR A 102 -13.68 -9.87 -7.30
N ASP A 103 -14.58 -10.28 -8.20
CA ASP A 103 -15.03 -9.44 -9.31
C ASP A 103 -15.86 -8.24 -8.84
N ALA A 104 -16.69 -8.42 -7.80
CA ALA A 104 -17.47 -7.33 -7.21
C ALA A 104 -16.54 -6.24 -6.60
N ILE A 105 -15.49 -6.64 -5.88
CA ILE A 105 -14.51 -5.73 -5.29
C ILE A 105 -13.70 -5.01 -6.37
N ILE A 106 -13.27 -5.72 -7.41
CA ILE A 106 -12.55 -5.13 -8.55
C ILE A 106 -13.41 -4.06 -9.21
N ASN A 107 -14.69 -4.34 -9.48
CA ASN A 107 -15.60 -3.38 -10.09
C ASN A 107 -15.89 -2.18 -9.19
N TYR A 108 -16.08 -2.42 -7.89
CA TYR A 108 -16.27 -1.37 -6.89
C TYR A 108 -15.10 -0.39 -6.87
N LEU A 109 -13.88 -0.89 -6.70
CA LEU A 109 -12.67 -0.08 -6.68
C LEU A 109 -12.38 0.59 -8.03
N GLY A 110 -12.56 -0.14 -9.13
CA GLY A 110 -12.32 0.36 -10.48
C GLY A 110 -13.22 1.54 -10.87
N SER A 111 -14.42 1.63 -10.31
CA SER A 111 -15.38 2.72 -10.56
C SER A 111 -15.02 4.05 -9.88
N MET A 112 -14.16 4.03 -8.84
CA MET A 112 -13.78 5.21 -8.07
C MET A 112 -12.84 6.14 -8.84
N ASP A 113 -12.71 7.38 -8.41
CA ASP A 113 -11.58 8.24 -8.77
C ASP A 113 -10.24 7.60 -8.35
N THR A 114 -9.18 7.84 -9.11
CA THR A 114 -7.90 7.12 -8.92
C THR A 114 -7.32 7.32 -7.53
N LEU A 115 -7.28 8.55 -7.01
CA LEU A 115 -6.72 8.82 -5.68
C LEU A 115 -7.64 8.25 -4.57
N ALA A 116 -8.95 8.38 -4.74
CA ALA A 116 -9.92 7.80 -3.82
C ALA A 116 -9.81 6.26 -3.79
N MET A 117 -9.65 5.62 -4.94
CA MET A 117 -9.42 4.18 -5.07
C MET A 117 -8.12 3.73 -4.36
N VAL A 118 -7.01 4.46 -4.56
CA VAL A 118 -5.74 4.16 -3.88
C VAL A 118 -5.90 4.21 -2.36
N ARG A 119 -6.52 5.28 -1.84
CA ARG A 119 -6.79 5.43 -0.41
C ARG A 119 -7.75 4.37 0.12
N LYS A 120 -8.77 4.00 -0.68
CA LYS A 120 -9.71 2.94 -0.32
C LYS A 120 -9.00 1.57 -0.22
N ILE A 121 -8.08 1.27 -1.13
CA ILE A 121 -7.27 0.06 -1.06
C ILE A 121 -6.39 0.06 0.21
N MET A 122 -5.83 1.21 0.59
CA MET A 122 -5.03 1.36 1.82
C MET A 122 -5.87 1.16 3.08
N SER A 123 -7.07 1.75 3.13
CA SER A 123 -8.00 1.64 4.27
C SER A 123 -8.72 0.31 4.37
N GLY A 124 -8.62 -0.53 3.34
CA GLY A 124 -9.34 -1.79 3.24
C GLY A 124 -10.76 -1.63 2.69
N VAL A 125 -11.37 -2.76 2.32
CA VAL A 125 -12.74 -2.82 1.82
C VAL A 125 -13.56 -3.71 2.75
N LYS A 126 -14.56 -3.13 3.41
CA LYS A 126 -15.46 -3.86 4.31
C LYS A 126 -16.51 -4.65 3.51
N LYS A 127 -17.01 -5.72 4.13
CA LYS A 127 -18.04 -6.58 3.52
C LYS A 127 -19.37 -5.86 3.28
N ASP A 128 -19.71 -4.90 4.12
CA ASP A 128 -20.94 -4.09 4.02
C ASP A 128 -20.86 -3.00 2.93
N GLU A 129 -19.68 -2.67 2.44
CA GLU A 129 -19.50 -1.67 1.38
C GLU A 129 -19.73 -2.22 -0.03
N VAL A 130 -19.65 -3.53 -0.23
CA VAL A 130 -19.73 -4.17 -1.54
C VAL A 130 -20.86 -5.17 -1.59
N LYS A 131 -21.84 -4.94 -2.47
CA LYS A 131 -22.91 -5.91 -2.73
C LYS A 131 -22.37 -7.03 -3.60
N VAL A 132 -22.17 -8.20 -3.01
CA VAL A 132 -21.83 -9.43 -3.74
C VAL A 132 -23.13 -10.13 -4.11
N ILE A 133 -23.33 -10.39 -5.41
CA ILE A 133 -24.43 -11.21 -5.87
C ILE A 133 -24.00 -12.66 -5.76
N GLU A 134 -24.43 -13.32 -4.69
CA GLU A 134 -24.14 -14.72 -4.45
C GLU A 134 -24.93 -15.62 -5.39
N PRO A 135 -24.35 -16.72 -5.89
CA PRO A 135 -25.09 -17.71 -6.68
C PRO A 135 -26.18 -18.37 -5.86
N ALA A 136 -27.25 -18.82 -6.54
CA ALA A 136 -28.39 -19.48 -5.90
C ALA A 136 -28.01 -20.80 -5.18
N ASP A 137 -26.95 -21.46 -5.63
CA ASP A 137 -26.44 -22.72 -5.06
C ASP A 137 -25.41 -22.43 -3.97
N LYS A 138 -25.87 -22.05 -2.77
CA LYS A 138 -24.98 -21.87 -1.61
C LYS A 138 -24.48 -23.22 -1.12
N GLN A 139 -23.17 -23.41 -1.05
CA GLN A 139 -22.55 -24.56 -0.38
C GLN A 139 -22.54 -24.35 1.13
N LEU A 140 -22.46 -25.43 1.91
CA LEU A 140 -22.60 -25.42 3.38
C LEU A 140 -21.60 -24.48 4.07
N HIS A 141 -20.40 -24.29 3.50
CA HIS A 141 -19.39 -23.38 4.05
C HIS A 141 -19.78 -21.89 4.01
N HIS A 142 -20.68 -21.48 3.10
CA HIS A 142 -21.22 -20.12 3.05
C HIS A 142 -22.15 -19.79 4.23
N PHE A 143 -22.60 -20.81 4.97
CA PHE A 143 -23.43 -20.63 6.18
C PHE A 143 -22.59 -20.55 7.46
N LEU A 144 -21.28 -20.81 7.39
CA LEU A 144 -20.38 -20.56 8.52
C LEU A 144 -20.14 -19.05 8.55
N ALA A 145 -20.71 -18.38 9.55
CA ALA A 145 -20.51 -16.95 9.73
C ALA A 145 -19.02 -16.66 9.89
N ASP A 146 -18.44 -15.99 8.90
CA ASP A 146 -17.13 -15.40 9.01
C ASP A 146 -17.31 -13.98 9.54
N ASP A 147 -17.08 -13.81 10.85
CA ASP A 147 -17.23 -12.52 11.55
C ASP A 147 -16.16 -11.49 11.13
N TYR A 148 -15.22 -11.89 10.27
CA TYR A 148 -14.19 -10.98 9.79
C TYR A 148 -14.79 -9.90 8.87
N PRO A 149 -14.62 -8.61 9.19
CA PRO A 149 -15.40 -7.55 8.55
C PRO A 149 -14.90 -7.12 7.16
N PHE A 150 -13.72 -7.58 6.71
CA PHE A 150 -13.10 -7.11 5.48
C PHE A 150 -13.09 -8.15 4.38
N TYR A 151 -13.34 -7.71 3.15
CA TYR A 151 -12.92 -8.39 1.94
C TYR A 151 -11.46 -8.12 1.61
N LEU A 152 -11.02 -6.89 1.80
CA LEU A 152 -9.64 -6.46 1.56
C LEU A 152 -9.10 -5.86 2.85
N ASP A 153 -8.11 -6.50 3.44
CA ASP A 153 -7.51 -6.06 4.70
C ASP A 153 -6.98 -4.62 4.62
N PRO A 154 -7.14 -3.78 5.64
CA PRO A 154 -6.46 -2.50 5.73
C PRO A 154 -4.94 -2.70 5.82
N MET A 155 -4.18 -1.66 5.52
CA MET A 155 -2.71 -1.68 5.53
C MET A 155 -2.14 -0.62 6.49
N PRO A 156 -2.35 -0.75 7.81
CA PRO A 156 -1.95 0.26 8.78
C PRO A 156 -0.43 0.45 8.87
N ASN A 157 0.36 -0.55 8.45
CA ASN A 157 1.82 -0.49 8.46
C ASN A 157 2.43 0.35 7.31
N LEU A 158 1.62 0.93 6.41
CA LEU A 158 2.13 1.71 5.27
C LEU A 158 2.93 2.95 5.68
N TYR A 159 2.76 3.46 6.89
CA TYR A 159 3.56 4.59 7.34
C TYR A 159 5.04 4.23 7.58
N PHE A 160 5.39 2.94 7.66
CA PHE A 160 6.75 2.42 7.61
C PHE A 160 7.18 2.22 6.15
N THR A 161 7.43 3.30 5.45
CA THR A 161 7.69 3.27 3.99
C THR A 161 9.00 2.59 3.60
N ARG A 162 9.92 2.39 4.52
CA ARG A 162 11.21 1.73 4.28
C ARG A 162 11.06 0.21 4.15
N ASP A 163 10.15 -0.40 4.89
CA ASP A 163 10.03 -1.86 4.94
C ASP A 163 9.63 -2.47 3.60
N PRO A 164 8.63 -1.94 2.86
CA PRO A 164 8.27 -2.47 1.55
C PRO A 164 9.25 -2.12 0.43
N ALA A 165 10.08 -1.08 0.62
CA ALA A 165 11.10 -0.70 -0.37
C ALA A 165 12.19 0.18 0.24
N ALA A 166 13.45 -0.20 0.06
CA ALA A 166 14.60 0.57 0.53
C ALA A 166 15.45 1.09 -0.63
N SER A 167 15.81 2.38 -0.58
CA SER A 167 16.70 3.01 -1.56
C SER A 167 18.16 2.76 -1.17
N ILE A 168 18.95 2.20 -2.10
CA ILE A 168 20.35 1.84 -1.87
C ILE A 168 21.17 2.24 -3.10
N GLY A 169 22.14 3.12 -2.92
CA GLY A 169 22.93 3.65 -4.03
C GLY A 169 22.04 4.37 -5.04
N ASN A 170 22.10 3.96 -6.30
CA ASN A 170 21.32 4.50 -7.41
C ASN A 170 20.06 3.67 -7.75
N GLY A 171 19.70 2.73 -6.89
CA GLY A 171 18.55 1.83 -7.08
C GLY A 171 17.78 1.60 -5.80
N LEU A 172 16.91 0.61 -5.82
CA LEU A 172 16.09 0.23 -4.67
C LEU A 172 15.82 -1.27 -4.64
N THR A 173 15.37 -1.72 -3.47
CA THR A 173 14.71 -3.02 -3.32
C THR A 173 13.19 -2.83 -3.37
N ILE A 174 12.47 -3.79 -3.94
CA ILE A 174 11.01 -3.92 -3.81
C ILE A 174 10.77 -5.22 -3.07
N ASN A 175 10.47 -5.11 -1.79
CA ASN A 175 10.65 -6.19 -0.85
C ASN A 175 9.52 -7.23 -0.90
N LYS A 176 9.87 -8.48 -0.60
CA LYS A 176 8.92 -9.53 -0.31
C LYS A 176 8.73 -9.60 1.21
N MET A 177 7.65 -8.98 1.67
CA MET A 177 7.34 -8.96 3.10
C MET A 177 7.13 -10.38 3.65
N HIS A 178 7.64 -10.64 4.83
CA HIS A 178 7.49 -11.93 5.53
C HIS A 178 6.02 -12.19 5.84
N TRP A 179 5.37 -11.24 6.48
CA TRP A 179 3.98 -11.37 6.90
C TRP A 179 3.00 -11.18 5.74
N PRO A 180 2.05 -12.12 5.57
CA PRO A 180 1.07 -12.04 4.48
C PRO A 180 0.28 -10.73 4.46
N ALA A 181 -0.08 -10.17 5.62
CA ALA A 181 -0.81 -8.91 5.75
C ALA A 181 -0.09 -7.73 5.06
N ARG A 182 1.26 -7.72 5.09
CA ARG A 182 2.08 -6.65 4.54
C ARG A 182 2.50 -6.85 3.08
N ARG A 183 2.26 -8.01 2.47
CA ARG A 183 2.78 -8.33 1.11
C ARG A 183 2.28 -7.40 0.02
N ARG A 184 1.09 -6.82 0.19
CA ARG A 184 0.52 -5.87 -0.78
C ARG A 184 1.18 -4.50 -0.74
N GLU A 185 1.83 -4.12 0.36
CA GLU A 185 2.48 -2.82 0.52
C GLU A 185 3.55 -2.58 -0.55
N ALA A 186 4.34 -3.58 -0.90
CA ALA A 186 5.38 -3.47 -1.91
C ALA A 186 4.85 -3.29 -3.35
N ILE A 187 3.57 -3.59 -3.61
CA ILE A 187 2.94 -3.38 -4.92
C ILE A 187 2.91 -1.89 -5.27
N PHE A 188 2.64 -1.02 -4.30
CA PHE A 188 2.65 0.43 -4.51
C PHE A 188 3.99 0.90 -5.08
N MET A 189 5.09 0.48 -4.48
CA MET A 189 6.44 0.86 -4.95
C MET A 189 6.77 0.30 -6.32
N ASP A 190 6.33 -0.92 -6.62
CA ASP A 190 6.52 -1.54 -7.94
C ASP A 190 5.85 -0.71 -9.06
N TYR A 191 4.61 -0.24 -8.81
CA TYR A 191 3.92 0.63 -9.77
C TYR A 191 4.53 2.02 -9.89
N ILE A 192 4.94 2.64 -8.77
CA ILE A 192 5.62 3.95 -8.80
C ILE A 192 6.89 3.87 -9.66
N VAL A 193 7.76 2.91 -9.39
CA VAL A 193 9.05 2.80 -10.11
C VAL A 193 8.87 2.52 -11.59
N LYS A 194 7.87 1.70 -11.94
CA LYS A 194 7.62 1.31 -13.33
C LYS A 194 6.85 2.34 -14.15
N HIS A 195 5.96 3.11 -13.53
CA HIS A 195 4.96 3.88 -14.27
C HIS A 195 4.91 5.37 -13.90
N HIS A 196 5.44 5.80 -12.74
CA HIS A 196 5.42 7.21 -12.40
C HIS A 196 6.40 8.01 -13.27
N PRO A 197 6.01 9.16 -13.85
CA PRO A 197 6.85 9.93 -14.80
C PRO A 197 8.25 10.28 -14.26
N ARG A 198 8.35 10.55 -12.95
CA ARG A 198 9.64 10.87 -12.28
C ARG A 198 10.64 9.71 -12.31
N PHE A 199 10.18 8.47 -12.33
CA PHE A 199 11.01 7.28 -12.19
C PHE A 199 11.08 6.42 -13.45
N ALA A 200 9.97 6.26 -14.15
CA ALA A 200 9.84 5.35 -15.28
C ALA A 200 10.78 5.66 -16.47
N GLN A 201 11.13 6.94 -16.66
CA GLN A 201 12.07 7.35 -17.72
C GLN A 201 13.54 7.04 -17.40
N HIS A 202 13.82 6.68 -16.14
CA HIS A 202 15.15 6.31 -15.68
C HIS A 202 15.24 4.79 -15.52
N LYS A 203 16.33 4.18 -15.96
CA LYS A 203 16.56 2.75 -15.75
C LYS A 203 17.07 2.53 -14.32
N ILE A 204 16.14 2.63 -13.34
CA ILE A 204 16.46 2.45 -11.92
C ILE A 204 16.75 0.97 -11.67
N PRO A 205 17.93 0.62 -11.15
CA PRO A 205 18.21 -0.75 -10.76
C PRO A 205 17.30 -1.21 -9.63
N VAL A 206 16.72 -2.39 -9.80
CA VAL A 206 15.97 -3.08 -8.74
C VAL A 206 16.82 -4.23 -8.24
N TRP A 207 17.44 -4.03 -7.08
CA TRP A 207 18.40 -4.99 -6.49
C TRP A 207 17.74 -6.26 -5.98
N TYR A 208 16.52 -6.13 -5.55
CA TYR A 208 15.68 -7.21 -5.05
C TYR A 208 14.23 -6.96 -5.43
N ASN A 209 13.44 -8.01 -5.72
CA ASN A 209 12.05 -7.87 -6.10
C ASN A 209 11.15 -8.91 -5.43
N ARG A 210 9.84 -8.61 -5.36
CA ARG A 210 8.79 -9.41 -4.69
C ARG A 210 8.70 -10.89 -5.07
N PRO A 211 8.90 -11.31 -6.35
CA PRO A 211 8.80 -12.73 -6.72
C PRO A 211 9.91 -13.61 -6.19
N ASN A 212 10.89 -13.06 -5.48
CA ASN A 212 12.02 -13.82 -4.95
C ASN A 212 11.61 -14.90 -3.93
N ARG A 213 12.47 -15.88 -3.70
CA ARG A 213 12.21 -17.01 -2.80
C ARG A 213 12.17 -16.59 -1.33
N PHE A 214 13.11 -15.77 -0.92
CA PHE A 214 13.27 -15.35 0.48
C PHE A 214 12.51 -14.05 0.77
N SER A 215 12.19 -13.79 2.03
CA SER A 215 11.70 -12.49 2.48
C SER A 215 12.90 -11.56 2.71
N VAL A 216 12.71 -10.29 2.46
CA VAL A 216 13.60 -9.18 2.81
C VAL A 216 12.71 -8.01 3.16
N GLU A 217 13.03 -7.30 4.23
CA GLU A 217 12.33 -6.09 4.67
C GLU A 217 13.33 -4.94 4.84
N GLY A 218 12.85 -3.72 4.92
CA GLY A 218 13.71 -2.56 5.14
C GLY A 218 14.37 -2.64 6.52
N GLY A 219 15.71 -2.58 6.53
CA GLY A 219 16.51 -2.75 7.75
C GLY A 219 17.31 -4.05 7.82
N ASP A 220 17.00 -5.03 6.95
CA ASP A 220 17.78 -6.29 6.80
C ASP A 220 19.17 -6.06 6.18
#